data_df5ce593dbc5363f35bbf10f39756668
#
_entry.id   df5ce593dbc5363f35bbf10f39756668
#
_cell.length_a   1.000
_cell.length_b   1.000
_cell.length_c   1.000
_cell.angle_alpha   90.00
_cell.angle_beta   90.00
_cell.angle_gamma   90.00
#
_symmetry.space_group_name_H-M   'P 1'
#
loop_
_entity.id
_entity.type
_entity.pdbx_description
1 polymer ?
#
loop_
_entity_poly.entity_id
_entity_poly.type
_entity_poly.pdbx_seq_one_letter_code
_entity_poly.pdbx_strand_id
1 'polypeptide(L)'
;RDTDRSRGLGDVYKRQGAGLAVGDLHACMGDGELSGTGIETPGRICIKTTVYRDRPVERPVIETADALYFVASAETLEESIRLAVSDTAAFLEKKLGLDFPDAYRLLSATCDIQISQVVNDWKTVRVRCPKLDTKIETL
;
A
#
# COMPACT_ATOMS: atom_id res chain seq x y z
N ARG A 1 -3.74 -6.10 -24.75
CA ARG A 1 -4.98 -6.44 -24.01
C ARG A 1 -4.63 -6.90 -22.59
N ASP A 2 -4.05 -6.00 -21.82
CA ASP A 2 -3.73 -6.23 -20.40
C ASP A 2 -4.46 -5.20 -19.50
N THR A 3 -5.68 -4.85 -19.86
CA THR A 3 -6.40 -3.72 -19.27
C THR A 3 -7.30 -4.09 -18.09
N ASP A 4 -7.28 -5.35 -17.62
CA ASP A 4 -8.32 -5.79 -16.69
C ASP A 4 -7.80 -6.51 -15.42
N ARG A 5 -6.51 -6.35 -15.06
CA ARG A 5 -5.93 -7.17 -13.99
C ARG A 5 -5.65 -6.47 -12.66
N SER A 6 -5.91 -5.20 -12.53
CA SER A 6 -5.78 -4.54 -11.23
C SER A 6 -6.63 -3.28 -11.16
N ARG A 7 -7.80 -3.38 -10.63
CA ARG A 7 -8.58 -2.25 -10.15
C ARG A 7 -8.00 -1.82 -8.80
N GLY A 8 -6.89 -1.11 -8.81
CA GLY A 8 -6.29 -0.64 -7.57
C GLY A 8 -5.04 0.19 -7.84
N LEU A 9 -4.62 0.94 -6.85
CA LEU A 9 -3.42 1.81 -6.86
C LEU A 9 -2.13 1.10 -7.32
N GLY A 10 -2.11 -0.25 -7.34
CA GLY A 10 -0.94 -1.05 -7.69
C GLY A 10 -0.42 -0.92 -9.13
N ASP A 11 -1.24 -0.47 -10.09
CA ASP A 11 -0.84 -0.36 -11.50
C ASP A 11 -0.16 0.96 -11.88
N VAL A 12 -0.28 1.96 -11.04
CA VAL A 12 0.15 3.33 -11.36
C VAL A 12 1.65 3.42 -11.58
N TYR A 13 2.45 2.68 -10.83
CA TYR A 13 3.90 2.83 -10.84
C TYR A 13 4.62 1.98 -11.89
N LYS A 14 3.98 0.94 -12.42
CA LYS A 14 4.59 0.02 -13.42
C LYS A 14 4.35 0.44 -14.87
N ARG A 15 3.57 1.48 -15.11
CA ARG A 15 3.27 1.94 -16.46
C ARG A 15 4.41 2.77 -17.03
N GLN A 16 4.86 2.39 -18.23
CA GLN A 16 5.79 3.21 -19.00
C GLN A 16 5.20 4.59 -19.25
N GLY A 17 6.04 5.63 -19.14
CA GLY A 17 5.61 7.01 -19.37
C GLY A 17 4.79 7.62 -18.23
N ALA A 18 4.83 7.03 -17.03
CA ALA A 18 4.14 7.53 -15.85
C ALA A 18 2.63 7.78 -16.06
N GLY A 19 1.96 6.87 -16.78
CA GLY A 19 0.52 6.94 -16.98
C GLY A 19 -0.24 6.81 -15.66
N LEU A 20 -0.86 7.90 -15.18
CA LEU A 20 -1.70 7.92 -13.99
C LEU A 20 -3.16 7.66 -14.40
N ALA A 21 -3.78 6.65 -13.82
CA ALA A 21 -5.21 6.41 -13.91
C ALA A 21 -5.81 6.44 -12.49
N VAL A 22 -6.92 7.14 -12.34
CA VAL A 22 -7.65 7.23 -11.07
C VAL A 22 -9.12 7.05 -11.36
N GLY A 23 -9.79 6.20 -10.58
CA GLY A 23 -11.20 5.88 -10.75
C GLY A 23 -11.71 5.04 -9.59
N ASP A 24 -12.85 4.38 -9.80
CA ASP A 24 -13.42 3.42 -8.86
C ASP A 24 -13.71 4.05 -7.49
N LEU A 25 -14.51 5.11 -7.51
CA LEU A 25 -14.81 5.87 -6.32
C LEU A 25 -15.92 5.21 -5.50
N HIS A 26 -15.62 4.93 -4.25
CA HIS A 26 -16.59 4.39 -3.30
C HIS A 26 -16.93 5.41 -2.22
N ALA A 27 -18.20 5.63 -1.95
CA ALA A 27 -18.66 6.43 -0.82
C ALA A 27 -18.35 5.73 0.51
N CYS A 28 -18.36 4.40 0.51
CA CYS A 28 -17.97 3.57 1.63
C CYS A 28 -17.54 2.19 1.15
N MET A 29 -16.49 1.66 1.75
CA MET A 29 -16.01 0.29 1.51
C MET A 29 -15.34 -0.21 2.80
N GLY A 30 -15.77 -1.36 3.28
CA GLY A 30 -15.08 -2.05 4.37
C GLY A 30 -13.87 -2.82 3.88
N ASP A 31 -12.94 -3.11 4.78
CA ASP A 31 -11.79 -3.96 4.51
C ASP A 31 -12.23 -5.34 4.00
N GLY A 32 -11.56 -5.82 2.97
CA GLY A 32 -11.88 -7.07 2.29
C GLY A 32 -12.77 -6.90 1.06
N GLU A 33 -13.55 -5.82 0.95
CA GLU A 33 -14.49 -5.59 -0.17
C GLU A 33 -15.36 -6.82 -0.49
N LEU A 34 -15.92 -7.43 0.56
CA LEU A 34 -16.40 -8.83 0.55
C LEU A 34 -17.48 -9.16 -0.47
N SER A 35 -18.27 -8.19 -0.90
CA SER A 35 -19.32 -8.39 -1.91
C SER A 35 -18.84 -8.16 -3.36
N GLY A 36 -17.57 -7.82 -3.54
CA GLY A 36 -17.02 -7.51 -4.85
C GLY A 36 -17.24 -6.06 -5.28
N THR A 37 -17.78 -5.23 -4.40
CA THR A 37 -18.00 -3.80 -4.64
C THR A 37 -18.12 -3.05 -3.31
N GLY A 38 -17.71 -1.77 -3.30
CA GLY A 38 -18.14 -0.81 -2.29
C GLY A 38 -19.46 -0.14 -2.66
N ILE A 39 -19.77 0.98 -2.05
CA ILE A 39 -20.87 1.84 -2.47
C ILE A 39 -20.36 2.76 -3.59
N GLU A 40 -20.65 2.39 -4.82
CA GLU A 40 -20.21 3.10 -6.01
C GLU A 40 -20.80 4.52 -6.05
N THR A 41 -19.97 5.49 -6.37
CA THR A 41 -20.40 6.89 -6.44
C THR A 41 -19.60 7.68 -7.47
N PRO A 42 -20.22 8.61 -8.19
CA PRO A 42 -19.47 9.61 -8.92
C PRO A 42 -18.77 10.56 -7.94
N GLY A 43 -17.62 11.10 -8.34
CA GLY A 43 -16.89 12.03 -7.48
C GLY A 43 -15.91 12.90 -8.26
N ARG A 44 -15.28 13.82 -7.55
CA ARG A 44 -14.21 14.67 -8.05
C ARG A 44 -12.94 14.43 -7.24
N ILE A 45 -11.84 14.18 -7.93
CA ILE A 45 -10.52 14.02 -7.32
C ILE A 45 -9.65 15.20 -7.71
N CYS A 46 -8.95 15.78 -6.74
CA CYS A 46 -7.90 16.76 -6.97
C CYS A 46 -6.56 16.12 -6.62
N ILE A 47 -5.64 16.06 -7.58
CA ILE A 47 -4.35 15.41 -7.42
C ILE A 47 -3.25 16.44 -7.65
N LYS A 48 -2.27 16.49 -6.74
CA LYS A 48 -1.00 17.17 -6.93
C LYS A 48 0.08 16.11 -7.10
N THR A 49 0.82 16.17 -8.21
CA THR A 49 1.88 15.22 -8.49
C THR A 49 3.25 15.85 -8.28
N THR A 50 4.19 15.07 -7.72
CA THR A 50 5.60 15.43 -7.60
C THR A 50 6.43 14.20 -7.94
N VAL A 51 7.53 14.38 -8.69
CA VAL A 51 8.43 13.30 -9.07
C VAL A 51 9.68 13.35 -8.21
N TYR A 52 9.93 12.26 -7.47
CA TYR A 52 11.17 12.04 -6.73
C TYR A 52 12.00 10.97 -7.45
N ARG A 53 13.16 11.35 -8.00
CA ARG A 53 14.02 10.43 -8.76
C ARG A 53 14.98 9.64 -7.87
N ASP A 54 15.19 10.10 -6.65
CA ASP A 54 16.11 9.59 -5.65
C ASP A 54 15.44 8.69 -4.59
N ARG A 55 14.13 8.52 -4.70
CA ARG A 55 13.31 7.75 -3.74
C ARG A 55 12.48 6.67 -4.42
N PRO A 56 13.09 5.69 -5.10
CA PRO A 56 12.34 4.62 -5.72
C PRO A 56 11.64 3.78 -4.65
N VAL A 57 10.37 3.47 -4.90
CA VAL A 57 9.61 2.48 -4.14
C VAL A 57 9.23 1.35 -5.08
N GLU A 58 9.27 0.12 -4.58
CA GLU A 58 8.94 -1.05 -5.40
C GLU A 58 7.43 -1.23 -5.55
N ARG A 59 6.72 -0.97 -4.47
CA ARG A 59 5.26 -1.06 -4.36
C ARG A 59 4.69 0.21 -3.75
N PRO A 60 3.38 0.47 -3.94
CA PRO A 60 2.75 1.68 -3.43
C PRO A 60 2.87 1.81 -1.92
N VAL A 61 3.15 3.02 -1.47
CA VAL A 61 3.10 3.39 -0.06
C VAL A 61 2.16 4.57 0.08
N ILE A 62 1.23 4.48 1.02
CA ILE A 62 0.30 5.57 1.35
C ILE A 62 0.75 6.18 2.68
N GLU A 63 0.88 7.48 2.70
CA GLU A 63 1.19 8.22 3.92
C GLU A 63 -0.03 9.01 4.38
N THR A 64 -0.36 8.86 5.66
CA THR A 64 -1.37 9.67 6.36
C THR A 64 -0.72 10.49 7.47
N ALA A 65 -1.50 11.25 8.20
CA ALA A 65 -0.98 12.02 9.32
C ALA A 65 -0.37 11.13 10.42
N ASP A 66 -0.93 9.93 10.63
CA ASP A 66 -0.63 9.03 11.76
C ASP A 66 0.10 7.75 11.38
N ALA A 67 0.13 7.37 10.10
CA ALA A 67 0.70 6.09 9.68
C ALA A 67 1.24 6.10 8.24
N LEU A 68 2.08 5.11 7.96
CA LEU A 68 2.44 4.67 6.62
C LEU A 68 1.74 3.33 6.34
N TYR A 69 1.28 3.15 5.11
CA TYR A 69 0.66 1.90 4.66
C TYR A 69 1.45 1.34 3.49
N PHE A 70 2.06 0.18 3.68
CA PHE A 70 2.79 -0.55 2.65
C PHE A 70 1.83 -1.50 1.96
N VAL A 71 1.54 -1.27 0.68
CA VAL A 71 0.51 -1.97 -0.07
C VAL A 71 1.14 -3.00 -1.00
N ALA A 72 0.64 -4.22 -0.97
CA ALA A 72 1.06 -5.27 -1.88
C ALA A 72 -0.13 -6.09 -2.39
N SER A 73 -0.01 -6.53 -3.63
CA SER A 73 -0.99 -7.42 -4.27
C SER A 73 -0.28 -8.62 -4.89
N ALA A 74 -0.89 -9.80 -4.74
CA ALA A 74 -0.42 -11.05 -5.32
C ALA A 74 -1.59 -12.02 -5.53
N GLU A 75 -1.35 -13.15 -6.17
CA GLU A 75 -2.38 -14.17 -6.42
C GLU A 75 -2.93 -14.78 -5.12
N THR A 76 -2.10 -14.86 -4.07
CA THR A 76 -2.51 -15.38 -2.76
C THR A 76 -2.36 -14.31 -1.67
N LEU A 77 -3.16 -14.41 -0.61
CA LEU A 77 -3.04 -13.54 0.56
C LEU A 77 -1.68 -13.69 1.23
N GLU A 78 -1.19 -14.91 1.36
CA GLU A 78 0.09 -15.23 1.98
C GLU A 78 1.23 -14.49 1.28
N GLU A 79 1.25 -14.51 -0.04
CA GLU A 79 2.27 -13.82 -0.82
C GLU A 79 2.12 -12.30 -0.71
N SER A 80 0.89 -11.77 -0.75
CA SER A 80 0.64 -10.34 -0.55
C SER A 80 1.13 -9.86 0.82
N ILE A 81 0.85 -10.65 1.87
CA ILE A 81 1.33 -10.38 3.23
C ILE A 81 2.86 -10.40 3.26
N ARG A 82 3.50 -11.43 2.71
CA ARG A 82 4.95 -11.55 2.67
C ARG A 82 5.61 -10.34 2.02
N LEU A 83 5.07 -9.89 0.89
CA LEU A 83 5.57 -8.71 0.16
C LEU A 83 5.43 -7.43 0.97
N ALA A 84 4.24 -7.15 1.50
CA ALA A 84 3.99 -5.94 2.29
C ALA A 84 4.82 -5.90 3.58
N VAL A 85 4.96 -7.03 4.27
CA VAL A 85 5.80 -7.17 5.46
C VAL A 85 7.28 -6.95 5.12
N SER A 86 7.77 -7.52 4.02
CA SER A 86 9.14 -7.33 3.56
C SER A 86 9.46 -5.87 3.28
N ASP A 87 8.56 -5.16 2.58
CA ASP A 87 8.74 -3.74 2.30
C ASP A 87 8.74 -2.89 3.56
N THR A 88 7.85 -3.21 4.51
CA THR A 88 7.78 -2.53 5.80
C THR A 88 9.05 -2.75 6.62
N ALA A 89 9.55 -3.98 6.68
CA ALA A 89 10.79 -4.31 7.40
C ALA A 89 11.98 -3.55 6.79
N ALA A 90 12.14 -3.60 5.48
CA ALA A 90 13.22 -2.89 4.77
C ALA A 90 13.15 -1.36 4.99
N PHE A 91 11.95 -0.80 5.06
CA PHE A 91 11.77 0.60 5.39
C PHE A 91 12.23 0.90 6.82
N LEU A 92 11.84 0.08 7.80
CA LEU A 92 12.22 0.26 9.21
C LEU A 92 13.73 0.11 9.41
N GLU A 93 14.38 -0.89 8.77
CA GLU A 93 15.83 -1.04 8.76
C GLU A 93 16.51 0.25 8.30
N LYS A 94 16.12 0.74 7.13
CA LYS A 94 16.73 1.94 6.54
C LYS A 94 16.44 3.21 7.34
N LYS A 95 15.20 3.39 7.79
CA LYS A 95 14.76 4.63 8.44
C LYS A 95 15.28 4.78 9.86
N LEU A 96 15.35 3.67 10.59
CA LEU A 96 15.74 3.66 12.01
C LEU A 96 17.19 3.18 12.23
N GLY A 97 17.86 2.68 11.19
CA GLY A 97 19.21 2.12 11.31
C GLY A 97 19.24 0.81 12.11
N LEU A 98 18.15 0.03 12.04
CA LEU A 98 18.03 -1.26 12.71
C LEU A 98 18.58 -2.39 11.81
N ASP A 99 18.96 -3.49 12.42
CA ASP A 99 19.11 -4.74 11.68
C ASP A 99 17.75 -5.41 11.43
N PHE A 100 17.71 -6.40 10.52
CA PHE A 100 16.46 -7.08 10.18
C PHE A 100 15.75 -7.71 11.38
N PRO A 101 16.43 -8.44 12.30
CA PRO A 101 15.77 -9.00 13.49
C PRO A 101 15.04 -7.94 14.34
N ASP A 102 15.66 -6.81 14.56
CA ASP A 102 15.10 -5.75 15.39
C ASP A 102 13.99 -4.97 14.64
N ALA A 103 14.17 -4.70 13.34
CA ALA A 103 13.13 -4.13 12.50
C ALA A 103 11.88 -5.04 12.46
N TYR A 104 12.09 -6.35 12.34
CA TYR A 104 10.99 -7.32 12.30
C TYR A 104 10.27 -7.48 13.65
N ARG A 105 11.00 -7.41 14.76
CA ARG A 105 10.39 -7.37 16.12
C ARG A 105 9.57 -6.11 16.33
N LEU A 106 10.10 -4.95 15.91
CA LEU A 106 9.38 -3.68 15.98
C LEU A 106 8.11 -3.72 15.14
N LEU A 107 8.20 -4.21 13.90
CA LEU A 107 7.05 -4.42 13.02
C LEU A 107 6.00 -5.29 13.71
N SER A 108 6.39 -6.43 14.27
CA SER A 108 5.49 -7.34 14.96
C SER A 108 4.81 -6.71 16.19
N ALA A 109 5.48 -5.80 16.86
CA ALA A 109 4.97 -5.14 18.07
C ALA A 109 4.03 -3.96 17.78
N THR A 110 4.15 -3.32 16.60
CA THR A 110 3.53 -2.01 16.36
C THR A 110 2.71 -1.90 15.09
N CYS A 111 2.91 -2.81 14.13
CA CYS A 111 2.25 -2.74 12.84
C CYS A 111 1.08 -3.72 12.74
N ASP A 112 0.06 -3.34 11.96
CA ASP A 112 -1.12 -4.15 11.72
C ASP A 112 -1.17 -4.61 10.25
N ILE A 113 -1.53 -5.88 10.03
CA ILE A 113 -1.85 -6.38 8.69
C ILE A 113 -3.35 -6.19 8.46
N GLN A 114 -3.70 -5.51 7.37
CA GLN A 114 -5.07 -5.22 6.98
C GLN A 114 -5.33 -5.75 5.57
N ILE A 115 -6.46 -6.42 5.38
CA ILE A 115 -6.86 -6.96 4.07
C ILE A 115 -7.65 -5.88 3.35
N SER A 116 -7.09 -5.33 2.26
CA SER A 116 -7.75 -4.28 1.50
C SER A 116 -8.88 -4.82 0.63
N GLN A 117 -8.64 -5.93 -0.09
CA GLN A 117 -9.67 -6.63 -0.86
C GLN A 117 -9.27 -8.09 -1.14
N VAL A 118 -10.28 -8.97 -1.28
CA VAL A 118 -10.11 -10.40 -1.59
C VAL A 118 -10.85 -10.84 -2.84
N VAL A 119 -11.53 -9.95 -3.51
CA VAL A 119 -12.49 -10.26 -4.58
C VAL A 119 -11.87 -10.33 -5.97
N ASN A 120 -10.75 -9.67 -6.20
CA ASN A 120 -10.03 -9.72 -7.47
C ASN A 120 -9.13 -10.96 -7.55
N ASP A 121 -8.65 -11.31 -8.74
CA ASP A 121 -7.69 -12.39 -8.95
C ASP A 121 -6.45 -12.20 -8.08
N TRP A 122 -5.97 -10.96 -7.98
CA TRP A 122 -4.90 -10.56 -7.09
C TRP A 122 -5.46 -9.98 -5.80
N LYS A 123 -5.10 -10.60 -4.68
CA LYS A 123 -5.52 -10.18 -3.35
C LYS A 123 -4.63 -9.02 -2.89
N THR A 124 -5.22 -8.01 -2.29
CA THR A 124 -4.48 -6.83 -1.84
C THR A 124 -4.50 -6.72 -0.33
N VAL A 125 -3.33 -6.55 0.25
CA VAL A 125 -3.15 -6.26 1.68
C VAL A 125 -2.38 -4.95 1.85
N ARG A 126 -2.48 -4.38 3.05
CA ARG A 126 -1.61 -3.30 3.48
C ARG A 126 -1.11 -3.56 4.89
N VAL A 127 0.13 -3.22 5.16
CA VAL A 127 0.70 -3.16 6.51
C VAL A 127 0.60 -1.72 6.98
N ARG A 128 -0.15 -1.50 8.04
CA ARG A 128 -0.21 -0.19 8.72
C ARG A 128 0.96 -0.09 9.68
N CYS A 129 1.88 0.82 9.40
CA CYS A 129 3.00 1.17 10.26
C CYS A 129 2.72 2.54 10.91
N PRO A 130 2.42 2.60 12.21
CA PRO A 130 2.13 3.87 12.88
C PRO A 130 3.38 4.76 12.92
N LYS A 131 3.18 6.06 12.75
CA LYS A 131 4.21 7.07 13.04
C LYS A 131 4.33 7.16 14.56
N LEU A 132 5.20 6.31 15.13
CA LEU A 132 5.56 6.44 16.52
C LEU A 132 6.17 7.84 16.73
N ASP A 133 6.01 8.46 17.90
CA ASP A 133 6.58 9.79 18.25
C ASP A 133 8.12 9.86 18.14
N THR A 134 8.67 9.03 17.35
CA THR A 134 10.08 8.88 17.04
C THR A 134 10.27 9.04 15.55
N LYS A 135 11.27 9.72 15.11
CA LYS A 135 11.96 9.82 13.80
C LYS A 135 11.31 9.20 12.52
N ILE A 136 10.11 8.61 12.58
CA ILE A 136 9.32 8.15 11.43
C ILE A 136 8.54 9.36 10.89
N GLU A 137 9.25 10.42 10.61
CA GLU A 137 8.70 11.56 9.89
C GLU A 137 8.92 11.32 8.40
N THR A 138 7.85 11.41 7.64
CA THR A 138 7.76 11.51 6.18
C THR A 138 8.71 10.65 5.33
N LEU A 139 8.14 10.00 4.36
CA LEU A 139 8.82 9.42 3.19
C LEU A 139 9.67 10.47 2.43
#